data_da6fe07ffa5604e4c301f18f03cdf75f
#
_entry.id   da6fe07ffa5604e4c301f18f03cdf75f
#
_cell.length_a   1.000
_cell.length_b   1.000
_cell.length_c   1.000
_cell.angle_alpha   90.00
_cell.angle_beta   90.00
_cell.angle_gamma   90.00
#
_symmetry.space_group_name_H-M   'P 1'
#
loop_
_entity.id
_entity.type
_entity.pdbx_description
1 polymer ?
#
loop_
_entity_poly.entity_id
_entity_poly.type
_entity_poly.pdbx_seq_one_letter_code
_entity_poly.pdbx_strand_id
1 'polypeptide(L)'
;MKITFHTVLKSWKNILNYIFLAAGTMIFFLLNTAVASEPKPWQMDLQEPAGIIATKATDLHNFLLVVITLISVFVLGLLVYVCIKFREKPNVKPSKTSHNTLIEIIWTVVPVLILVVIAVPSFKLLYLTEADKPVDMVVKVSGAQWYWNYEYPDEEISFDSYIIAESDLKDNQKRMLDVDNPLVVPEGTRIKFLVTGNDVMHSFFVPSLALQV
;
A
#
# COMPACT_ATOMS: atom_id res chain seq x y z
N MET A 1 -62.69 2.14 -13.26
CA MET A 1 -61.26 2.27 -13.65
C MET A 1 -60.53 1.04 -13.15
N LYS A 2 -60.31 0.02 -14.02
CA LYS A 2 -59.63 -1.24 -13.61
C LYS A 2 -58.12 -1.03 -13.75
N ILE A 3 -57.44 -0.86 -12.61
CA ILE A 3 -55.97 -0.86 -12.58
C ILE A 3 -55.55 -2.33 -12.77
N THR A 4 -54.94 -2.65 -13.88
CA THR A 4 -54.51 -4.03 -14.17
C THR A 4 -53.28 -4.36 -13.32
N PHE A 5 -53.28 -5.57 -12.75
CA PHE A 5 -52.18 -6.11 -11.90
C PHE A 5 -50.77 -5.92 -12.53
N HIS A 6 -50.71 -5.89 -13.84
CA HIS A 6 -49.46 -5.65 -14.62
C HIS A 6 -48.90 -4.24 -14.49
N THR A 7 -49.75 -3.23 -14.30
CA THR A 7 -49.32 -1.83 -14.09
C THR A 7 -48.73 -1.62 -12.70
N VAL A 8 -49.28 -2.31 -11.72
CA VAL A 8 -48.77 -2.29 -10.34
C VAL A 8 -47.40 -2.95 -10.27
N LEU A 9 -47.20 -4.13 -10.85
CA LEU A 9 -45.93 -4.83 -10.91
C LEU A 9 -44.82 -4.02 -11.62
N LYS A 10 -45.15 -3.33 -12.69
CA LYS A 10 -44.20 -2.45 -13.41
C LYS A 10 -43.80 -1.25 -12.56
N SER A 11 -44.72 -0.69 -11.79
CA SER A 11 -44.44 0.42 -10.85
C SER A 11 -43.52 -0.03 -9.72
N TRP A 12 -43.75 -1.22 -9.15
CA TRP A 12 -42.89 -1.77 -8.10
C TRP A 12 -41.44 -2.05 -8.56
N LYS A 13 -41.25 -2.58 -9.77
CA LYS A 13 -39.92 -2.75 -10.37
C LYS A 13 -39.17 -1.45 -10.53
N ASN A 14 -39.85 -0.38 -10.97
CA ASN A 14 -39.24 0.94 -11.10
C ASN A 14 -38.85 1.51 -9.73
N ILE A 15 -39.71 1.38 -8.73
CA ILE A 15 -39.39 1.82 -7.33
C ILE A 15 -38.18 1.08 -6.78
N LEU A 16 -38.09 -0.24 -6.94
CA LEU A 16 -36.94 -1.04 -6.55
C LEU A 16 -35.65 -0.57 -7.25
N ASN A 17 -35.71 -0.32 -8.55
CA ASN A 17 -34.56 0.19 -9.30
C ASN A 17 -34.08 1.57 -8.79
N TYR A 18 -35.01 2.48 -8.46
CA TYR A 18 -34.64 3.78 -7.87
C TYR A 18 -34.07 3.64 -6.46
N ILE A 19 -34.54 2.70 -5.65
CA ILE A 19 -33.97 2.40 -4.33
C ILE A 19 -32.54 1.84 -4.47
N PHE A 20 -32.33 0.90 -5.40
CA PHE A 20 -30.98 0.37 -5.68
C PHE A 20 -30.03 1.44 -6.22
N LEU A 21 -30.50 2.31 -7.10
CA LEU A 21 -29.71 3.42 -7.63
C LEU A 21 -29.36 4.43 -6.52
N ALA A 22 -30.32 4.79 -5.69
CA ALA A 22 -30.12 5.69 -4.55
C ALA A 22 -29.20 5.09 -3.49
N ALA A 23 -29.33 3.80 -3.18
CA ALA A 23 -28.42 3.08 -2.29
C ALA A 23 -27.00 3.00 -2.86
N GLY A 24 -26.85 2.72 -4.15
CA GLY A 24 -25.56 2.69 -4.85
C GLY A 24 -24.86 4.06 -4.85
N THR A 25 -25.60 5.15 -5.11
CA THR A 25 -25.05 6.51 -5.05
C THR A 25 -24.70 6.91 -3.61
N MET A 26 -25.51 6.56 -2.63
CA MET A 26 -25.24 6.83 -1.22
C MET A 26 -23.99 6.07 -0.72
N ILE A 27 -23.81 4.82 -1.12
CA ILE A 27 -22.61 4.04 -0.82
C ILE A 27 -21.38 4.66 -1.51
N PHE A 28 -21.50 5.12 -2.75
CA PHE A 28 -20.41 5.78 -3.47
C PHE A 28 -19.98 7.09 -2.79
N PHE A 29 -20.91 7.89 -2.26
CA PHE A 29 -20.59 9.11 -1.50
C PHE A 29 -20.01 8.84 -0.11
N LEU A 30 -20.36 7.72 0.52
CA LEU A 30 -19.79 7.34 1.83
C LEU A 30 -18.34 6.82 1.72
N LEU A 31 -17.90 6.40 0.52
CA LEU A 31 -16.54 5.90 0.28
C LEU A 31 -15.52 7.01 -0.03
N ASN A 32 -15.96 8.27 -0.19
CA ASN A 32 -15.08 9.40 -0.53
C ASN A 32 -14.84 10.37 0.66
N THR A 33 -14.76 9.87 1.88
CA THR A 33 -14.22 10.66 2.97
C THR A 33 -12.69 10.73 2.82
N ALA A 34 -12.15 11.90 2.53
CA ALA A 34 -10.73 12.16 2.63
C ALA A 34 -10.33 11.99 4.11
N VAL A 35 -9.87 10.80 4.46
CA VAL A 35 -9.31 10.52 5.79
C VAL A 35 -7.84 10.87 5.71
N ALA A 36 -7.37 11.69 6.64
CA ALA A 36 -5.94 11.97 6.78
C ALA A 36 -5.17 10.65 6.86
N SER A 37 -4.08 10.56 6.10
CA SER A 37 -3.26 9.35 6.06
C SER A 37 -2.47 9.20 7.36
N GLU A 38 -3.02 8.44 8.27
CA GLU A 38 -2.40 8.13 9.57
C GLU A 38 -2.36 6.62 9.81
N PRO A 39 -1.44 6.13 10.65
CA PRO A 39 -1.40 4.72 11.02
C PRO A 39 -2.66 4.34 11.82
N LYS A 40 -3.27 3.21 11.47
CA LYS A 40 -4.47 2.67 12.14
C LYS A 40 -4.08 1.49 13.03
N PRO A 41 -4.71 1.30 14.20
CA PRO A 41 -4.47 0.12 15.02
C PRO A 41 -4.72 -1.17 14.23
N TRP A 42 -3.78 -2.14 14.33
CA TRP A 42 -3.86 -3.43 13.64
C TRP A 42 -3.91 -3.35 12.11
N GLN A 43 -3.44 -2.27 11.53
CA GLN A 43 -3.39 -2.09 10.08
C GLN A 43 -2.57 -3.21 9.42
N MET A 44 -3.18 -3.94 8.49
CA MET A 44 -2.56 -5.07 7.77
C MET A 44 -2.06 -4.67 6.38
N ASP A 45 -2.29 -3.46 5.95
CA ASP A 45 -1.90 -2.91 4.65
C ASP A 45 -1.07 -1.63 4.82
N LEU A 46 -0.53 -1.13 3.73
CA LEU A 46 0.19 0.14 3.71
C LEU A 46 -0.73 1.30 4.12
N GLN A 47 -0.12 2.38 4.61
CA GLN A 47 -0.86 3.62 4.83
C GLN A 47 -1.45 4.15 3.53
N GLU A 48 -2.55 4.90 3.65
CA GLU A 48 -3.20 5.51 2.50
C GLU A 48 -2.23 6.44 1.77
N PRO A 49 -2.03 6.27 0.46
CA PRO A 49 -1.03 7.03 -0.28
C PRO A 49 -1.43 8.50 -0.43
N ALA A 50 -0.54 9.41 -0.03
CA ALA A 50 -0.72 10.86 -0.17
C ALA A 50 -0.01 11.47 -1.38
N GLY A 51 0.64 10.65 -2.22
CA GLY A 51 1.36 11.13 -3.40
C GLY A 51 1.44 10.10 -4.54
N ILE A 52 1.85 10.55 -5.72
CA ILE A 52 1.93 9.70 -6.93
C ILE A 52 2.87 8.50 -6.72
N ILE A 53 4.02 8.72 -6.07
CA ILE A 53 5.01 7.65 -5.82
C ILE A 53 4.39 6.62 -4.88
N ALA A 54 3.77 7.05 -3.78
CA ALA A 54 3.12 6.16 -2.82
C ALA A 54 1.95 5.38 -3.46
N THR A 55 1.14 6.02 -4.32
CA THR A 55 0.09 5.34 -5.08
C THR A 55 0.66 4.24 -5.96
N LYS A 56 1.75 4.51 -6.70
CA LYS A 56 2.39 3.50 -7.56
C LYS A 56 3.09 2.40 -6.77
N ALA A 57 3.64 2.72 -5.61
CA ALA A 57 4.19 1.73 -4.69
C ALA A 57 3.09 0.80 -4.14
N THR A 58 1.94 1.35 -3.77
CA THR A 58 0.76 0.59 -3.34
C THR A 58 0.19 -0.29 -4.47
N ASP A 59 0.11 0.24 -5.70
CA ASP A 59 -0.30 -0.55 -6.88
C ASP A 59 0.63 -1.77 -7.08
N LEU A 60 1.96 -1.55 -6.99
CA LEU A 60 2.95 -2.63 -7.09
C LEU A 60 2.82 -3.62 -5.93
N HIS A 61 2.65 -3.13 -4.71
CA HIS A 61 2.44 -3.98 -3.53
C HIS A 61 1.23 -4.90 -3.70
N ASN A 62 0.08 -4.36 -4.10
CA ASN A 62 -1.14 -5.12 -4.32
C ASN A 62 -0.98 -6.15 -5.44
N PHE A 63 -0.30 -5.80 -6.52
CA PHE A 63 0.05 -6.75 -7.58
C PHE A 63 0.92 -7.90 -7.05
N LEU A 64 1.96 -7.59 -6.27
CA LEU A 64 2.81 -8.61 -5.65
C LEU A 64 2.04 -9.50 -4.67
N LEU A 65 1.14 -8.94 -3.86
CA LEU A 65 0.27 -9.72 -2.96
C LEU A 65 -0.56 -10.76 -3.72
N VAL A 66 -1.11 -10.40 -4.86
CA VAL A 66 -1.84 -11.36 -5.70
C VAL A 66 -0.90 -12.47 -6.18
N VAL A 67 0.27 -12.12 -6.70
CA VAL A 67 1.25 -13.10 -7.20
C VAL A 67 1.70 -14.06 -6.10
N ILE A 68 2.13 -13.54 -4.94
CA ILE A 68 2.60 -14.39 -3.84
C ILE A 68 1.49 -15.23 -3.22
N THR A 69 0.26 -14.71 -3.19
CA THR A 69 -0.90 -15.47 -2.72
C THR A 69 -1.19 -16.66 -3.63
N LEU A 70 -1.18 -16.44 -4.95
CA LEU A 70 -1.36 -17.54 -5.93
C LEU A 70 -0.28 -18.61 -5.81
N ILE A 71 1.00 -18.20 -5.66
CA ILE A 71 2.11 -19.13 -5.44
C ILE A 71 1.90 -19.91 -4.13
N SER A 72 1.56 -19.22 -3.05
CA SER A 72 1.36 -19.83 -1.73
C SER A 72 0.21 -20.84 -1.74
N VAL A 73 -0.92 -20.50 -2.35
CA VAL A 73 -2.08 -21.40 -2.49
C VAL A 73 -1.71 -22.63 -3.36
N PHE A 74 -0.96 -22.41 -4.46
CA PHE A 74 -0.50 -23.49 -5.31
C PHE A 74 0.42 -24.46 -4.55
N VAL A 75 1.42 -23.94 -3.84
CA VAL A 75 2.35 -24.77 -3.04
C VAL A 75 1.61 -25.49 -1.92
N LEU A 76 0.71 -24.81 -1.21
CA LEU A 76 -0.13 -25.45 -0.18
C LEU A 76 -0.96 -26.59 -0.78
N GLY A 77 -1.57 -26.35 -1.95
CA GLY A 77 -2.32 -27.39 -2.67
C GLY A 77 -1.47 -28.62 -3.03
N LEU A 78 -0.23 -28.39 -3.48
CA LEU A 78 0.73 -29.48 -3.74
C LEU A 78 1.08 -30.25 -2.46
N LEU A 79 1.35 -29.54 -1.36
CA LEU A 79 1.65 -30.18 -0.07
C LEU A 79 0.49 -31.05 0.42
N VAL A 80 -0.73 -30.50 0.40
CA VAL A 80 -1.94 -31.22 0.78
C VAL A 80 -2.13 -32.47 -0.12
N TYR A 81 -1.95 -32.28 -1.45
CA TYR A 81 -2.02 -33.41 -2.39
C TYR A 81 -1.02 -34.50 -2.06
N VAL A 82 0.23 -34.15 -1.80
CA VAL A 82 1.29 -35.13 -1.44
C VAL A 82 0.93 -35.84 -0.14
N CYS A 83 0.52 -35.13 0.90
CA CYS A 83 0.15 -35.71 2.20
C CYS A 83 -1.03 -36.70 2.09
N ILE A 84 -2.02 -36.38 1.26
CA ILE A 84 -3.19 -37.25 1.07
C ILE A 84 -2.88 -38.43 0.14
N LYS A 85 -2.26 -38.16 -1.00
CA LYS A 85 -2.05 -39.14 -2.06
C LYS A 85 -0.97 -40.17 -1.72
N PHE A 86 0.12 -39.71 -1.11
CA PHE A 86 1.31 -40.54 -0.85
C PHE A 86 1.45 -40.95 0.61
N ARG A 87 0.38 -40.83 1.42
CA ARG A 87 0.35 -41.37 2.78
C ARG A 87 0.66 -42.88 2.76
N GLU A 88 1.34 -43.36 3.77
CA GLU A 88 1.67 -44.78 3.92
C GLU A 88 0.42 -45.65 3.90
N LYS A 89 0.44 -46.70 3.09
CA LYS A 89 -0.65 -47.70 2.99
C LYS A 89 -0.06 -49.07 2.99
N PRO A 90 -0.71 -50.07 3.66
CA PRO A 90 -0.27 -51.45 3.63
C PRO A 90 -0.18 -51.98 2.18
N ASN A 91 0.90 -52.70 1.86
CA ASN A 91 1.11 -53.35 0.57
C ASN A 91 1.31 -52.47 -0.67
N VAL A 92 1.53 -51.16 -0.52
CA VAL A 92 1.90 -50.28 -1.65
C VAL A 92 3.41 -50.23 -1.80
N LYS A 93 3.91 -50.61 -2.95
CA LYS A 93 5.34 -50.46 -3.28
C LYS A 93 5.60 -49.02 -3.76
N PRO A 94 6.59 -48.31 -3.19
CA PRO A 94 6.93 -46.96 -3.61
C PRO A 94 7.50 -47.00 -5.07
N SER A 95 7.23 -45.87 -5.79
CA SER A 95 7.82 -45.69 -7.12
C SER A 95 9.33 -45.51 -7.04
N LYS A 96 10.04 -46.03 -8.03
CA LYS A 96 11.49 -45.85 -8.17
C LYS A 96 11.86 -44.67 -9.08
N THR A 97 10.89 -43.95 -9.61
CA THR A 97 11.12 -42.75 -10.44
C THR A 97 11.73 -41.66 -9.59
N SER A 98 12.94 -41.23 -9.87
CA SER A 98 13.72 -40.26 -9.11
C SER A 98 13.83 -38.90 -9.77
N HIS A 99 13.55 -38.79 -11.07
CA HIS A 99 13.66 -37.53 -11.82
C HIS A 99 12.65 -37.46 -12.97
N ASN A 100 12.37 -36.23 -13.42
CA ASN A 100 11.58 -35.96 -14.61
C ASN A 100 12.04 -34.61 -15.21
N THR A 101 12.80 -34.67 -16.28
CA THR A 101 13.42 -33.53 -16.95
C THR A 101 12.40 -32.47 -17.37
N LEU A 102 11.20 -32.85 -17.80
CA LEU A 102 10.18 -31.89 -18.18
C LEU A 102 9.72 -31.06 -16.97
N ILE A 103 9.47 -31.72 -15.82
CA ILE A 103 9.07 -31.03 -14.59
C ILE A 103 10.21 -30.12 -14.13
N GLU A 104 11.46 -30.54 -14.24
CA GLU A 104 12.64 -29.75 -13.86
C GLU A 104 12.76 -28.48 -14.70
N ILE A 105 12.54 -28.57 -16.00
CA ILE A 105 12.49 -27.38 -16.87
C ILE A 105 11.35 -26.47 -16.47
N ILE A 106 10.16 -27.02 -16.22
CA ILE A 106 8.99 -26.19 -15.83
C ILE A 106 9.25 -25.45 -14.52
N TRP A 107 9.73 -26.12 -13.48
CA TRP A 107 9.95 -25.46 -12.18
C TRP A 107 11.11 -24.45 -12.20
N THR A 108 11.98 -24.49 -13.20
CA THR A 108 13.03 -23.49 -13.42
C THR A 108 12.52 -22.32 -14.25
N VAL A 109 11.84 -22.59 -15.35
CA VAL A 109 11.39 -21.54 -16.30
C VAL A 109 10.23 -20.72 -15.76
N VAL A 110 9.25 -21.35 -15.09
CA VAL A 110 8.07 -20.63 -14.58
C VAL A 110 8.43 -19.55 -13.55
N PRO A 111 9.26 -19.78 -12.52
CA PRO A 111 9.72 -18.71 -11.63
C PRO A 111 10.46 -17.59 -12.34
N VAL A 112 11.30 -17.90 -13.32
CA VAL A 112 12.00 -16.86 -14.10
C VAL A 112 11.00 -15.99 -14.87
N LEU A 113 9.98 -16.58 -15.49
CA LEU A 113 8.93 -15.82 -16.17
C LEU A 113 8.14 -14.94 -15.20
N ILE A 114 7.83 -15.44 -14.01
CA ILE A 114 7.17 -14.64 -12.96
C ILE A 114 8.04 -13.44 -12.60
N LEU A 115 9.35 -13.61 -12.39
CA LEU A 115 10.26 -12.52 -12.09
C LEU A 115 10.32 -11.49 -13.24
N VAL A 116 10.32 -11.92 -14.49
CA VAL A 116 10.28 -11.02 -15.66
C VAL A 116 9.00 -10.19 -15.66
N VAL A 117 7.85 -10.80 -15.34
CA VAL A 117 6.56 -10.09 -15.25
C VAL A 117 6.58 -9.06 -14.13
N ILE A 118 7.17 -9.39 -12.97
CA ILE A 118 7.32 -8.46 -11.83
C ILE A 118 8.29 -7.32 -12.15
N ALA A 119 9.36 -7.59 -12.88
CA ALA A 119 10.39 -6.62 -13.21
C ALA A 119 9.84 -5.39 -13.96
N VAL A 120 8.88 -5.59 -14.86
CA VAL A 120 8.32 -4.49 -15.67
C VAL A 120 7.70 -3.37 -14.81
N PRO A 121 6.72 -3.62 -13.92
CA PRO A 121 6.17 -2.57 -13.06
C PRO A 121 7.19 -2.08 -12.02
N SER A 122 8.09 -2.93 -11.54
CA SER A 122 9.14 -2.57 -10.60
C SER A 122 10.10 -1.53 -11.20
N PHE A 123 10.61 -1.76 -12.42
CA PHE A 123 11.46 -0.78 -13.10
C PHE A 123 10.72 0.51 -13.43
N LYS A 124 9.43 0.44 -13.78
CA LYS A 124 8.62 1.67 -13.98
C LYS A 124 8.56 2.53 -12.71
N LEU A 125 8.39 1.89 -11.55
CA LEU A 125 8.39 2.60 -10.28
C LEU A 125 9.78 3.18 -9.97
N LEU A 126 10.85 2.40 -10.14
CA LEU A 126 12.24 2.84 -9.93
C LEU A 126 12.55 4.09 -10.76
N TYR A 127 12.28 4.06 -12.06
CA TYR A 127 12.51 5.24 -12.93
C TYR A 127 11.59 6.42 -12.58
N LEU A 128 10.43 6.19 -11.99
CA LEU A 128 9.56 7.27 -11.53
C LEU A 128 10.15 7.98 -10.30
N THR A 129 10.75 7.22 -9.38
CA THR A 129 11.36 7.78 -8.15
C THR A 129 12.69 8.49 -8.43
N GLU A 130 13.48 8.00 -9.39
CA GLU A 130 14.79 8.55 -9.74
C GLU A 130 14.73 9.66 -10.81
N ALA A 131 13.54 9.94 -11.37
CA ALA A 131 13.41 10.92 -12.44
C ALA A 131 13.85 12.31 -11.97
N ASP A 132 14.90 12.84 -12.57
CA ASP A 132 15.35 14.23 -12.39
C ASP A 132 14.36 15.18 -13.07
N LYS A 133 13.32 15.54 -12.35
CA LYS A 133 12.27 16.45 -12.81
C LYS A 133 12.41 17.78 -12.08
N PRO A 134 12.03 18.90 -12.73
CA PRO A 134 11.96 20.18 -12.05
C PRO A 134 11.14 20.07 -10.76
N VAL A 135 11.66 20.64 -9.69
CA VAL A 135 11.02 20.71 -8.38
C VAL A 135 10.54 22.14 -8.15
N ASP A 136 9.42 22.27 -7.46
CA ASP A 136 8.81 23.56 -7.17
C ASP A 136 9.29 24.11 -5.82
N MET A 137 9.74 23.20 -4.93
CA MET A 137 10.17 23.53 -3.58
C MET A 137 11.28 22.58 -3.10
N VAL A 138 12.22 23.11 -2.33
CA VAL A 138 13.25 22.32 -1.64
C VAL A 138 13.03 22.42 -0.14
N VAL A 139 13.08 21.28 0.56
CA VAL A 139 13.08 21.24 2.03
C VAL A 139 14.31 20.48 2.49
N LYS A 140 15.13 21.11 3.34
CA LYS A 140 16.22 20.42 4.02
C LYS A 140 15.70 19.82 5.32
N VAL A 141 16.12 18.59 5.59
CA VAL A 141 15.74 17.83 6.79
C VAL A 141 17.00 17.35 7.46
N SER A 142 17.23 17.78 8.68
CA SER A 142 18.41 17.40 9.46
C SER A 142 17.98 16.63 10.72
N GLY A 143 18.45 15.38 10.85
CA GLY A 143 18.21 14.57 12.03
C GLY A 143 19.19 14.88 13.15
N ALA A 144 18.69 15.00 14.37
CA ALA A 144 19.47 15.12 15.59
C ALA A 144 18.84 14.29 16.71
N GLN A 145 19.58 14.03 17.79
CA GLN A 145 19.10 13.29 18.98
C GLN A 145 18.36 14.25 19.91
N TRP A 146 17.01 14.26 19.99
CA TRP A 146 16.00 13.43 19.34
C TRP A 146 14.93 14.34 18.77
N TYR A 147 15.23 15.01 17.69
CA TYR A 147 14.33 15.93 16.97
C TYR A 147 14.71 16.00 15.50
N TRP A 148 13.84 16.58 14.69
CA TRP A 148 14.11 16.94 13.31
C TRP A 148 14.21 18.46 13.19
N ASN A 149 15.22 18.94 12.46
CA ASN A 149 15.28 20.33 12.03
C ASN A 149 14.82 20.41 10.58
N TYR A 150 13.92 21.33 10.30
CA TYR A 150 13.41 21.60 8.96
C TYR A 150 13.83 23.00 8.53
N GLU A 151 14.35 23.10 7.29
CA GLU A 151 14.73 24.36 6.67
C GLU A 151 14.06 24.47 5.31
N TYR A 152 13.41 25.61 5.05
CA TYR A 152 12.87 26.03 3.76
C TYR A 152 13.81 27.13 3.21
N PRO A 153 14.76 26.75 2.33
CA PRO A 153 15.84 27.68 1.93
C PRO A 153 15.34 28.91 1.16
N ASP A 154 14.28 28.73 0.38
CA ASP A 154 13.71 29.80 -0.46
C ASP A 154 12.95 30.85 0.37
N GLU A 155 12.42 30.46 1.52
CA GLU A 155 11.68 31.31 2.47
C GLU A 155 12.54 31.78 3.66
N GLU A 156 13.79 31.32 3.76
CA GLU A 156 14.70 31.61 4.88
C GLU A 156 14.11 31.23 6.26
N ILE A 157 13.29 30.16 6.30
CA ILE A 157 12.65 29.65 7.52
C ILE A 157 13.38 28.39 7.96
N SER A 158 13.72 28.32 9.27
CA SER A 158 14.26 27.11 9.90
C SER A 158 13.67 26.94 11.29
N PHE A 159 13.31 25.71 11.65
CA PHE A 159 12.77 25.38 12.97
C PHE A 159 13.03 23.95 13.36
N ASP A 160 13.02 23.69 14.66
CA ASP A 160 13.11 22.37 15.23
C ASP A 160 11.71 21.79 15.49
N SER A 161 11.59 20.49 15.36
CA SER A 161 10.35 19.71 15.54
C SER A 161 10.61 18.60 16.54
N TYR A 162 10.02 18.74 17.72
CA TYR A 162 10.12 17.77 18.80
C TYR A 162 8.82 16.99 18.95
N ILE A 163 8.95 15.70 19.29
CA ILE A 163 7.78 14.92 19.66
C ILE A 163 7.17 15.43 20.95
N ILE A 164 5.86 15.58 21.01
CA ILE A 164 5.17 16.05 22.21
C ILE A 164 5.22 14.95 23.29
N ALA A 165 5.66 15.31 24.49
CA ALA A 165 5.69 14.40 25.63
C ALA A 165 4.25 13.97 26.00
N GLU A 166 4.10 12.74 26.49
CA GLU A 166 2.78 12.16 26.80
C GLU A 166 2.01 12.98 27.84
N SER A 167 2.73 13.65 28.76
CA SER A 167 2.16 14.56 29.75
C SER A 167 1.56 15.84 29.19
N ASP A 168 2.00 16.26 28.00
CA ASP A 168 1.71 17.55 27.39
C ASP A 168 0.74 17.43 26.21
N LEU A 169 0.30 16.20 25.90
CA LEU A 169 -0.67 15.91 24.84
C LEU A 169 -2.03 16.51 25.17
N LYS A 170 -2.63 17.16 24.18
CA LYS A 170 -4.02 17.63 24.22
C LYS A 170 -4.98 16.52 23.75
N ASP A 171 -6.26 16.65 24.06
CA ASP A 171 -7.30 15.63 23.76
C ASP A 171 -7.38 15.19 22.29
N ASN A 172 -6.98 16.08 21.36
CA ASN A 172 -6.98 15.83 19.93
C ASN A 172 -5.62 15.41 19.36
N GLN A 173 -4.60 15.26 20.20
CA GLN A 173 -3.24 14.89 19.80
C GLN A 173 -2.95 13.42 20.09
N LYS A 174 -2.12 12.82 19.26
CA LYS A 174 -1.82 11.39 19.30
C LYS A 174 -0.40 11.16 19.79
N ARG A 175 -0.29 10.26 20.75
CA ARG A 175 1.00 9.82 21.29
C ARG A 175 1.89 9.30 20.16
N MET A 176 3.17 9.70 20.13
CA MET A 176 4.21 9.29 19.18
C MET A 176 3.97 9.73 17.72
N LEU A 177 2.96 10.56 17.47
CA LEU A 177 2.67 11.07 16.12
C LEU A 177 2.71 12.59 16.05
N ASP A 178 2.21 13.26 17.09
CA ASP A 178 2.15 14.72 17.11
C ASP A 178 3.45 15.34 17.59
N VAL A 179 3.79 16.46 16.98
CA VAL A 179 4.97 17.27 17.26
C VAL A 179 4.57 18.70 17.59
N ASP A 180 5.48 19.45 18.22
CA ASP A 180 5.25 20.87 18.54
C ASP A 180 5.19 21.74 17.29
N ASN A 181 6.09 21.51 16.32
CA ASN A 181 6.17 22.26 15.06
C ASN A 181 6.13 21.28 13.86
N PRO A 182 4.96 21.02 13.27
CA PRO A 182 4.86 20.10 12.15
C PRO A 182 5.47 20.69 10.87
N LEU A 183 6.08 19.79 10.07
CA LEU A 183 6.48 20.10 8.70
C LEU A 183 5.22 20.35 7.85
N VAL A 184 5.09 21.53 7.26
CA VAL A 184 3.96 21.92 6.42
C VAL A 184 4.41 22.11 4.99
N VAL A 185 3.74 21.46 4.05
CA VAL A 185 4.07 21.52 2.63
C VAL A 185 2.80 21.76 1.79
N PRO A 186 2.89 22.49 0.67
CA PRO A 186 1.73 22.75 -0.18
C PRO A 186 1.30 21.48 -0.93
N GLU A 187 -0.01 21.31 -1.04
CA GLU A 187 -0.61 20.23 -1.83
C GLU A 187 -0.34 20.41 -3.33
N GLY A 188 -0.23 19.30 -4.07
CA GLY A 188 -0.04 19.33 -5.52
C GLY A 188 1.34 19.82 -5.98
N THR A 189 2.28 20.02 -5.06
CA THR A 189 3.61 20.59 -5.31
C THR A 189 4.67 19.48 -5.35
N ARG A 190 5.63 19.61 -6.26
CA ARG A 190 6.76 18.68 -6.30
C ARG A 190 7.89 19.18 -5.40
N ILE A 191 8.16 18.40 -4.33
CA ILE A 191 9.09 18.76 -3.28
C ILE A 191 10.31 17.85 -3.35
N LYS A 192 11.51 18.46 -3.22
CA LYS A 192 12.77 17.74 -3.05
C LYS A 192 13.20 17.82 -1.59
N PHE A 193 13.25 16.67 -0.93
CA PHE A 193 13.80 16.55 0.42
C PHE A 193 15.32 16.31 0.34
N LEU A 194 16.10 17.15 1.00
CA LEU A 194 17.53 16.97 1.20
C LEU A 194 17.74 16.53 2.65
N VAL A 195 17.97 15.23 2.86
CA VAL A 195 18.05 14.64 4.20
C VAL A 195 19.49 14.45 4.62
N THR A 196 19.81 14.81 5.87
CA THR A 196 21.14 14.60 6.49
C THR A 196 21.00 14.29 7.98
N GLY A 197 22.03 13.67 8.56
CA GLY A 197 22.17 13.52 10.00
C GLY A 197 23.22 14.45 10.53
N ASN A 198 22.96 15.11 11.68
CA ASN A 198 23.90 16.05 12.32
C ASN A 198 24.82 15.37 13.34
N ASP A 199 24.44 14.22 13.89
CA ASP A 199 25.15 13.54 14.97
C ASP A 199 25.36 12.04 14.70
N VAL A 200 24.29 11.26 14.62
CA VAL A 200 24.31 9.83 14.33
C VAL A 200 23.48 9.53 13.07
N MET A 201 23.45 8.27 12.65
CA MET A 201 22.60 7.87 11.54
C MET A 201 21.12 7.93 11.97
N HIS A 202 20.31 8.59 11.14
CA HIS A 202 18.86 8.67 11.26
C HIS A 202 18.22 8.10 10.00
N SER A 203 16.94 7.72 10.08
CA SER A 203 16.12 7.41 8.91
C SER A 203 14.91 8.31 8.89
N PHE A 204 14.82 9.13 7.87
CA PHE A 204 13.64 9.97 7.62
C PHE A 204 12.62 9.16 6.82
N PHE A 205 11.52 8.78 7.47
CA PHE A 205 10.52 7.90 6.87
C PHE A 205 9.13 8.53 6.94
N VAL A 206 8.51 8.74 5.77
CA VAL A 206 7.13 9.22 5.62
C VAL A 206 6.34 8.19 4.82
N PRO A 207 5.67 7.23 5.48
CA PRO A 207 5.02 6.10 4.83
C PRO A 207 3.99 6.49 3.78
N SER A 208 3.17 7.51 4.06
CA SER A 208 2.12 7.99 3.15
C SER A 208 2.66 8.59 1.85
N LEU A 209 3.92 9.02 1.81
CA LEU A 209 4.61 9.49 0.62
C LEU A 209 5.50 8.41 -0.03
N ALA A 210 5.63 7.24 0.60
CA ALA A 210 6.60 6.20 0.27
C ALA A 210 8.04 6.74 0.22
N LEU A 211 8.34 7.70 1.09
CA LEU A 211 9.66 8.33 1.21
C LEU A 211 10.42 7.69 2.38
N GLN A 212 11.60 7.17 2.10
CA GLN A 212 12.54 6.66 3.11
C GLN A 212 13.97 6.99 2.67
N VAL A 213 14.68 7.68 3.54
CA VAL A 213 16.07 8.11 3.34
C VAL A 213 16.89 7.80 4.58
#